data_5ad5d535536607b67fde7ddfe3c7eb57
#
_entry.id   5ad5d535536607b67fde7ddfe3c7eb57
#
_cell.length_a   1.000
_cell.length_b   1.000
_cell.length_c   1.000
_cell.angle_alpha   90.00
_cell.angle_beta   90.00
_cell.angle_gamma   90.00
#
_symmetry.space_group_name_H-M   'P 1'
#
loop_
_entity.id
_entity.type
_entity.pdbx_description
1 polymer ?
#
loop_
_entity_poly.entity_id
_entity_poly.type
_entity_poly.pdbx_seq_one_letter_code
_entity_poly.pdbx_strand_id
1 'polypeptide(L)'
;MRVLKYAVSAMLMGAVVLSASASPTDPKNGVEYRSLATPQQADAKKVEVIEFFDYACPHCYKLDPALQAWVKKQGANIIFKRVHISRTGTDLPQQKMFYTLEAMGLMNDAINTKIFTEMHVNGNRMNRDELAFDFVAKQGIDRQKFIDTYRGFGVQGHVRKATSMMDAYGVDSWPMFAVDGKYVTSPVMADAAEKSATTEEQLHVKGFQVMDVLVAKAKADKK
;
A
#
# COMPACT_ATOMS: atom_id res chain seq x y z
N MET A 1 -38.96 51.04 53.77
CA MET A 1 -38.51 49.62 53.60
C MET A 1 -38.12 49.44 52.15
N ARG A 2 -36.81 49.37 51.85
CA ARG A 2 -36.26 49.19 50.53
C ARG A 2 -35.84 47.71 50.37
N VAL A 3 -36.46 47.00 49.41
CA VAL A 3 -36.17 45.63 49.11
C VAL A 3 -35.10 45.60 47.95
N LEU A 4 -33.93 45.15 48.31
CA LEU A 4 -32.78 45.04 47.42
C LEU A 4 -32.89 43.71 46.60
N LYS A 5 -33.10 43.79 45.26
CA LYS A 5 -33.15 42.62 44.37
C LYS A 5 -31.73 42.30 43.90
N TYR A 6 -31.17 41.17 44.32
CA TYR A 6 -29.93 40.62 43.77
C TYR A 6 -30.25 39.82 42.50
N ALA A 7 -29.77 40.30 41.37
CA ALA A 7 -29.76 39.54 40.12
C ALA A 7 -28.48 38.69 40.07
N VAL A 8 -28.64 37.37 40.13
CA VAL A 8 -27.54 36.43 39.94
C VAL A 8 -27.47 36.12 38.46
N SER A 9 -26.46 36.69 37.78
CA SER A 9 -26.12 36.33 36.38
C SER A 9 -25.31 35.05 36.37
N ALA A 10 -25.94 33.94 35.99
CA ALA A 10 -25.25 32.67 35.71
C ALA A 10 -24.58 32.76 34.33
N MET A 11 -23.27 32.89 34.33
CA MET A 11 -22.43 32.85 33.15
C MET A 11 -22.22 31.39 32.74
N LEU A 12 -23.00 30.88 31.77
CA LEU A 12 -22.73 29.59 31.13
C LEU A 12 -21.48 29.72 30.27
N MET A 13 -20.34 29.26 30.77
CA MET A 13 -19.17 28.98 29.95
C MET A 13 -19.44 27.72 29.12
N GLY A 14 -19.89 27.89 27.88
CA GLY A 14 -19.94 26.82 26.92
C GLY A 14 -18.53 26.39 26.55
N ALA A 15 -18.11 25.21 27.01
CA ALA A 15 -16.89 24.59 26.54
C ALA A 15 -17.10 24.18 25.07
N VAL A 16 -16.52 24.95 24.15
CA VAL A 16 -16.41 24.54 22.74
C VAL A 16 -15.41 23.40 22.70
N VAL A 17 -15.92 22.18 22.63
CA VAL A 17 -15.11 20.98 22.32
C VAL A 17 -14.74 21.10 20.85
N LEU A 18 -13.53 21.60 20.53
CA LEU A 18 -12.97 21.48 19.20
C LEU A 18 -12.72 19.99 18.95
N SER A 19 -13.66 19.33 18.30
CA SER A 19 -13.43 18.02 17.73
C SER A 19 -12.37 18.19 16.64
N ALA A 20 -11.14 17.76 16.90
CA ALA A 20 -10.11 17.68 15.88
C ALA A 20 -10.58 16.67 14.83
N SER A 21 -11.06 17.16 13.69
CA SER A 21 -11.43 16.32 12.56
C SER A 21 -10.17 15.67 12.00
N ALA A 22 -10.16 14.34 11.87
CA ALA A 22 -9.12 13.64 11.16
C ALA A 22 -9.19 14.01 9.66
N SER A 23 -8.04 14.11 9.00
CA SER A 23 -7.94 14.43 7.58
C SER A 23 -6.69 13.78 6.96
N PRO A 24 -6.61 13.65 5.63
CA PRO A 24 -5.43 13.08 4.97
C PRO A 24 -4.13 13.84 5.24
N THR A 25 -4.21 15.12 5.61
CA THR A 25 -3.04 15.97 5.95
C THR A 25 -2.73 16.02 7.45
N ASP A 26 -3.66 15.57 8.30
CA ASP A 26 -3.47 15.36 9.76
C ASP A 26 -4.11 14.03 10.16
N PRO A 27 -3.61 12.90 9.64
CA PRO A 27 -4.24 11.60 9.82
C PRO A 27 -4.15 11.12 11.26
N LYS A 28 -5.20 10.45 11.73
CA LYS A 28 -5.32 9.88 13.07
C LYS A 28 -5.17 8.37 13.05
N ASN A 29 -4.44 7.86 14.02
CA ASN A 29 -4.32 6.41 14.23
C ASN A 29 -5.69 5.80 14.56
N GLY A 30 -6.00 4.70 13.88
CA GLY A 30 -7.30 4.04 13.98
C GLY A 30 -8.38 4.60 13.02
N VAL A 31 -8.05 5.63 12.22
CA VAL A 31 -8.94 6.25 11.22
C VAL A 31 -8.30 6.16 9.84
N GLU A 32 -7.39 7.09 9.47
CA GLU A 32 -6.75 7.12 8.15
C GLU A 32 -5.52 6.19 8.07
N TYR A 33 -4.98 5.78 9.18
CA TYR A 33 -3.93 4.75 9.26
C TYR A 33 -4.06 3.92 10.53
N ARG A 34 -3.36 2.81 10.59
CA ARG A 34 -3.27 1.95 11.77
C ARG A 34 -1.80 1.74 12.12
N SER A 35 -1.46 1.92 13.40
CA SER A 35 -0.16 1.48 13.94
C SER A 35 -0.18 -0.02 14.18
N LEU A 36 0.88 -0.72 13.80
CA LEU A 36 1.03 -2.13 14.11
C LEU A 36 1.28 -2.31 15.62
N ALA A 37 0.60 -3.26 16.23
CA ALA A 37 0.84 -3.63 17.64
C ALA A 37 2.26 -4.14 17.87
N THR A 38 2.80 -4.87 16.89
CA THR A 38 4.19 -5.33 16.86
C THR A 38 4.85 -4.77 15.60
N PRO A 39 5.76 -3.79 15.73
CA PRO A 39 6.51 -3.28 14.58
C PRO A 39 7.28 -4.39 13.87
N GLN A 40 7.31 -4.34 12.56
CA GLN A 40 8.05 -5.27 11.71
C GLN A 40 9.43 -4.71 11.40
N GLN A 41 10.36 -5.58 11.06
CA GLN A 41 11.71 -5.17 10.68
C GLN A 41 11.67 -4.33 9.39
N ALA A 42 12.30 -3.16 9.43
CA ALA A 42 12.48 -2.27 8.29
C ALA A 42 13.95 -1.85 8.19
N ASP A 43 14.31 -1.14 7.11
CA ASP A 43 15.67 -0.61 6.94
C ASP A 43 16.03 0.34 8.10
N ALA A 44 17.26 0.23 8.62
CA ALA A 44 17.70 0.99 9.79
C ALA A 44 17.93 2.49 9.49
N LYS A 45 18.23 2.84 8.24
CA LYS A 45 18.65 4.19 7.84
C LYS A 45 17.60 4.94 7.04
N LYS A 46 16.84 4.25 6.19
CA LYS A 46 15.86 4.83 5.29
C LYS A 46 14.46 4.36 5.64
N VAL A 47 13.47 5.19 5.37
CA VAL A 47 12.08 4.80 5.53
C VAL A 47 11.72 3.79 4.45
N GLU A 48 11.27 2.61 4.87
CA GLU A 48 10.78 1.59 3.96
C GLU A 48 9.29 1.78 3.71
N VAL A 49 8.87 1.72 2.45
CA VAL A 49 7.47 1.72 2.04
C VAL A 49 7.19 0.46 1.25
N ILE A 50 6.19 -0.30 1.67
CA ILE A 50 5.77 -1.55 1.03
C ILE A 50 4.37 -1.35 0.47
N GLU A 51 4.18 -1.70 -0.81
CA GLU A 51 2.87 -1.91 -1.40
C GLU A 51 2.51 -3.39 -1.34
N PHE A 52 1.39 -3.72 -0.73
CA PHE A 52 0.74 -5.03 -0.87
C PHE A 52 -0.29 -4.95 -1.99
N PHE A 53 -0.10 -5.77 -3.02
CA PHE A 53 -0.89 -5.68 -4.24
C PHE A 53 -1.15 -7.05 -4.87
N ASP A 54 -2.09 -7.09 -5.81
CA ASP A 54 -2.38 -8.25 -6.65
C ASP A 54 -2.57 -7.77 -8.10
N TYR A 55 -1.89 -8.41 -9.04
CA TYR A 55 -2.05 -8.08 -10.45
C TYR A 55 -3.49 -8.23 -10.96
N ALA A 56 -4.29 -9.14 -10.39
CA ALA A 56 -5.68 -9.31 -10.78
C ALA A 56 -6.60 -8.19 -10.23
N CYS A 57 -6.11 -7.34 -9.34
CA CYS A 57 -6.89 -6.28 -8.72
C CYS A 57 -7.01 -5.04 -9.63
N PRO A 58 -8.22 -4.63 -10.05
CA PRO A 58 -8.41 -3.46 -10.89
C PRO A 58 -8.03 -2.15 -10.17
N HIS A 59 -8.17 -2.09 -8.85
CA HIS A 59 -7.78 -0.91 -8.06
C HIS A 59 -6.25 -0.76 -8.01
N CYS A 60 -5.49 -1.87 -7.90
CA CYS A 60 -4.04 -1.83 -7.98
C CYS A 60 -3.56 -1.39 -9.38
N TYR A 61 -4.21 -1.89 -10.45
CA TYR A 61 -3.94 -1.46 -11.82
C TYR A 61 -4.13 0.05 -11.99
N LYS A 62 -5.28 0.59 -11.55
CA LYS A 62 -5.58 2.03 -11.68
C LYS A 62 -4.66 2.91 -10.84
N LEU A 63 -4.21 2.41 -9.69
CA LEU A 63 -3.29 3.12 -8.79
C LEU A 63 -1.87 3.20 -9.35
N ASP A 64 -1.40 2.16 -10.04
CA ASP A 64 0.02 1.95 -10.39
C ASP A 64 0.69 3.16 -11.07
N PRO A 65 0.11 3.85 -12.09
CA PRO A 65 0.73 5.02 -12.69
C PRO A 65 0.97 6.17 -11.69
N ALA A 66 0.01 6.44 -10.84
CA ALA A 66 0.11 7.50 -9.83
C ALA A 66 1.09 7.11 -8.71
N LEU A 67 1.13 5.83 -8.33
CA LEU A 67 2.08 5.31 -7.37
C LEU A 67 3.52 5.40 -7.88
N GLN A 68 3.79 5.02 -9.12
CA GLN A 68 5.11 5.18 -9.74
C GLN A 68 5.56 6.65 -9.73
N ALA A 69 4.66 7.59 -10.04
CA ALA A 69 4.95 9.03 -9.98
C ALA A 69 5.25 9.48 -8.56
N TRP A 70 4.49 9.01 -7.56
CA TRP A 70 4.72 9.32 -6.15
C TRP A 70 6.07 8.75 -5.67
N VAL A 71 6.39 7.50 -5.98
CA VAL A 71 7.69 6.88 -5.64
C VAL A 71 8.85 7.66 -6.25
N LYS A 72 8.73 8.05 -7.51
CA LYS A 72 9.73 8.88 -8.20
C LYS A 72 9.91 10.24 -7.50
N LYS A 73 8.83 10.88 -7.05
CA LYS A 73 8.87 12.13 -6.28
C LYS A 73 9.57 11.94 -4.93
N GLN A 74 9.35 10.82 -4.24
CA GLN A 74 10.04 10.51 -2.98
C GLN A 74 11.55 10.30 -3.18
N GLY A 75 11.97 9.74 -4.30
CA GLY A 75 13.37 9.54 -4.65
C GLY A 75 14.15 8.81 -3.56
N ALA A 76 15.26 9.41 -3.10
CA ALA A 76 16.14 8.83 -2.08
C ALA A 76 15.59 8.87 -0.63
N ASN A 77 14.41 9.48 -0.42
CA ASN A 77 13.79 9.56 0.92
C ASN A 77 13.29 8.20 1.42
N ILE A 78 12.95 7.29 0.50
CA ILE A 78 12.38 6.00 0.84
C ILE A 78 13.12 4.85 0.15
N ILE A 79 12.91 3.64 0.67
CA ILE A 79 13.11 2.38 -0.05
C ILE A 79 11.72 1.85 -0.36
N PHE A 80 11.34 1.80 -1.64
CA PHE A 80 10.07 1.27 -2.07
C PHE A 80 10.19 -0.21 -2.43
N LYS A 81 9.22 -1.02 -1.97
CA LYS A 81 9.12 -2.45 -2.26
C LYS A 81 7.69 -2.80 -2.62
N ARG A 82 7.52 -3.80 -3.46
CA ARG A 82 6.22 -4.43 -3.73
C ARG A 82 6.18 -5.83 -3.15
N VAL A 83 5.04 -6.21 -2.62
CA VAL A 83 4.75 -7.57 -2.16
C VAL A 83 3.48 -8.02 -2.87
N HIS A 84 3.65 -8.93 -3.83
CA HIS A 84 2.50 -9.52 -4.49
C HIS A 84 1.85 -10.53 -3.54
N ILE A 85 0.58 -10.35 -3.28
CA ILE A 85 -0.19 -11.16 -2.33
C ILE A 85 -1.21 -12.04 -3.05
N SER A 86 -1.77 -13.01 -2.32
CA SER A 86 -2.82 -13.88 -2.82
C SER A 86 -3.96 -13.97 -1.81
N ARG A 87 -5.18 -13.76 -2.27
CA ARG A 87 -6.40 -13.86 -1.45
C ARG A 87 -6.67 -15.28 -0.96
N THR A 88 -6.31 -16.27 -1.74
CA THR A 88 -6.65 -17.67 -1.46
C THR A 88 -5.57 -18.42 -0.72
N GLY A 89 -4.41 -17.80 -0.47
CA GLY A 89 -3.24 -18.49 0.09
C GLY A 89 -2.65 -19.56 -0.82
N THR A 90 -3.15 -19.68 -2.05
CA THR A 90 -2.64 -20.60 -3.06
C THR A 90 -1.69 -19.88 -4.00
N ASP A 91 -0.69 -20.60 -4.49
CA ASP A 91 0.29 -20.08 -5.45
C ASP A 91 -0.40 -19.73 -6.76
N LEU A 92 -0.58 -18.44 -7.01
CA LEU A 92 -1.08 -17.96 -8.28
C LEU A 92 0.07 -17.82 -9.29
N PRO A 93 -0.13 -18.18 -10.56
CA PRO A 93 0.89 -18.00 -11.59
C PRO A 93 1.41 -16.55 -11.67
N GLN A 94 0.54 -15.54 -11.49
CA GLN A 94 0.93 -14.14 -11.46
C GLN A 94 1.88 -13.82 -10.30
N GLN A 95 1.60 -14.35 -9.11
CA GLN A 95 2.43 -14.16 -7.92
C GLN A 95 3.80 -14.80 -8.10
N LYS A 96 3.83 -16.04 -8.59
CA LYS A 96 5.09 -16.74 -8.90
C LYS A 96 5.88 -16.03 -10.00
N MET A 97 5.20 -15.50 -11.03
CA MET A 97 5.83 -14.72 -12.10
C MET A 97 6.49 -13.46 -11.53
N PHE A 98 5.81 -12.73 -10.66
CA PHE A 98 6.37 -11.55 -10.00
C PHE A 98 7.68 -11.89 -9.27
N TYR A 99 7.66 -12.90 -8.38
CA TYR A 99 8.84 -13.28 -7.62
C TYR A 99 9.94 -13.93 -8.48
N THR A 100 9.59 -14.55 -9.60
CA THR A 100 10.57 -15.04 -10.57
C THR A 100 11.31 -13.89 -11.22
N LEU A 101 10.59 -12.87 -11.69
CA LEU A 101 11.18 -11.66 -12.28
C LEU A 101 12.06 -10.91 -11.28
N GLU A 102 11.64 -10.82 -10.02
CA GLU A 102 12.49 -10.27 -8.95
C GLU A 102 13.77 -11.09 -8.76
N ALA A 103 13.66 -12.41 -8.63
CA ALA A 103 14.80 -13.31 -8.45
C ALA A 103 15.80 -13.26 -9.63
N MET A 104 15.31 -12.99 -10.83
CA MET A 104 16.12 -12.80 -12.03
C MET A 104 16.70 -11.38 -12.16
N GLY A 105 16.31 -10.43 -11.30
CA GLY A 105 16.70 -9.03 -11.38
C GLY A 105 16.06 -8.28 -12.55
N LEU A 106 14.93 -8.77 -13.06
CA LEU A 106 14.24 -8.23 -14.23
C LEU A 106 12.98 -7.41 -13.88
N MET A 107 12.53 -7.45 -12.61
CA MET A 107 11.38 -6.67 -12.18
C MET A 107 11.74 -5.18 -12.13
N ASN A 108 10.97 -4.39 -12.84
CA ASN A 108 11.04 -2.92 -12.86
C ASN A 108 9.68 -2.33 -13.25
N ASP A 109 9.53 -1.00 -13.16
CA ASP A 109 8.26 -0.33 -13.46
C ASP A 109 7.75 -0.61 -14.89
N ALA A 110 8.64 -0.71 -15.88
CA ALA A 110 8.23 -0.97 -17.26
C ALA A 110 7.62 -2.38 -17.42
N ILE A 111 8.23 -3.41 -16.83
CA ILE A 111 7.69 -4.78 -16.88
C ILE A 111 6.43 -4.88 -16.03
N ASN A 112 6.39 -4.22 -14.89
CA ASN A 112 5.21 -4.16 -14.03
C ASN A 112 3.98 -3.58 -14.77
N THR A 113 4.15 -2.44 -15.44
CA THR A 113 3.11 -1.82 -16.28
C THR A 113 2.64 -2.74 -17.40
N LYS A 114 3.57 -3.47 -18.05
CA LYS A 114 3.21 -4.43 -19.11
C LYS A 114 2.38 -5.60 -18.58
N ILE A 115 2.69 -6.11 -17.38
CA ILE A 115 1.91 -7.17 -16.74
C ILE A 115 0.48 -6.68 -16.45
N PHE A 116 0.34 -5.52 -15.83
CA PHE A 116 -0.97 -4.93 -15.60
C PHE A 116 -1.75 -4.71 -16.90
N THR A 117 -1.10 -4.18 -17.94
CA THR A 117 -1.72 -3.95 -19.26
C THR A 117 -2.18 -5.27 -19.88
N GLU A 118 -1.36 -6.30 -19.83
CA GLU A 118 -1.72 -7.61 -20.38
C GLU A 118 -2.95 -8.19 -19.70
N MET A 119 -3.07 -8.01 -18.40
CA MET A 119 -4.20 -8.54 -17.62
C MET A 119 -5.48 -7.71 -17.77
N HIS A 120 -5.38 -6.38 -17.67
CA HIS A 120 -6.55 -5.50 -17.57
C HIS A 120 -7.00 -4.91 -18.90
N VAL A 121 -6.11 -4.81 -19.90
CA VAL A 121 -6.43 -4.28 -21.23
C VAL A 121 -6.55 -5.40 -22.25
N ASN A 122 -5.56 -6.31 -22.29
CA ASN A 122 -5.52 -7.40 -23.28
C ASN A 122 -6.34 -8.63 -22.83
N GLY A 123 -6.81 -8.67 -21.59
CA GLY A 123 -7.68 -9.73 -21.06
C GLY A 123 -6.96 -11.05 -20.75
N ASN A 124 -5.63 -11.11 -20.83
CA ASN A 124 -4.85 -12.29 -20.47
C ASN A 124 -4.67 -12.38 -18.96
N ARG A 125 -5.48 -13.17 -18.30
CA ARG A 125 -5.49 -13.29 -16.83
C ARG A 125 -4.26 -13.98 -16.24
N MET A 126 -3.40 -14.58 -17.04
CA MET A 126 -2.21 -15.33 -16.60
C MET A 126 -2.49 -16.29 -15.42
N ASN A 127 -3.66 -16.93 -15.45
CA ASN A 127 -4.13 -17.83 -14.39
C ASN A 127 -3.66 -19.29 -14.58
N ARG A 128 -2.74 -19.51 -15.54
CA ARG A 128 -2.05 -20.77 -15.78
C ARG A 128 -0.58 -20.45 -16.06
N ASP A 129 0.29 -21.35 -15.64
CA ASP A 129 1.74 -21.20 -15.78
C ASP A 129 2.17 -20.89 -17.22
N GLU A 130 1.59 -21.60 -18.22
CA GLU A 130 1.94 -21.42 -19.63
C GLU A 130 1.65 -19.99 -20.13
N LEU A 131 0.56 -19.37 -19.65
CA LEU A 131 0.23 -17.99 -20.05
C LEU A 131 1.26 -16.99 -19.51
N ALA A 132 1.78 -17.23 -18.31
CA ALA A 132 2.88 -16.43 -17.74
C ALA A 132 4.18 -16.67 -18.52
N PHE A 133 4.49 -17.93 -18.87
CA PHE A 133 5.68 -18.27 -19.67
C PHE A 133 5.66 -17.65 -21.07
N ASP A 134 4.51 -17.69 -21.72
CA ASP A 134 4.35 -17.09 -23.04
C ASP A 134 4.42 -15.56 -22.99
N PHE A 135 3.87 -14.95 -21.93
CA PHE A 135 4.00 -13.52 -21.74
C PHE A 135 5.47 -13.09 -21.59
N VAL A 136 6.24 -13.74 -20.72
CA VAL A 136 7.64 -13.35 -20.49
C VAL A 136 8.51 -13.58 -21.72
N ALA A 137 8.24 -14.66 -22.50
CA ALA A 137 8.91 -14.89 -23.77
C ALA A 137 8.66 -13.77 -24.79
N LYS A 138 7.42 -13.26 -24.88
CA LYS A 138 7.07 -12.09 -25.71
C LYS A 138 7.78 -10.81 -25.27
N GLN A 139 8.20 -10.73 -23.99
CA GLN A 139 9.02 -9.60 -23.51
C GLN A 139 10.52 -9.76 -23.80
N GLY A 140 10.93 -10.81 -24.53
CA GLY A 140 12.34 -11.09 -24.84
C GLY A 140 13.11 -11.71 -23.68
N ILE A 141 12.43 -12.20 -22.66
CA ILE A 141 13.04 -12.90 -21.53
C ILE A 141 13.25 -14.36 -21.91
N ASP A 142 14.41 -14.91 -21.57
CA ASP A 142 14.74 -16.32 -21.82
C ASP A 142 13.71 -17.22 -21.11
N ARG A 143 12.88 -17.89 -21.93
CA ARG A 143 11.76 -18.71 -21.45
C ARG A 143 12.21 -19.87 -20.59
N GLN A 144 13.30 -20.55 -20.97
CA GLN A 144 13.77 -21.72 -20.23
C GLN A 144 14.36 -21.32 -18.88
N LYS A 145 15.22 -20.31 -18.86
CA LYS A 145 15.78 -19.75 -17.62
C LYS A 145 14.69 -19.25 -16.69
N PHE A 146 13.64 -18.63 -17.24
CA PHE A 146 12.48 -18.21 -16.45
C PHE A 146 11.76 -19.41 -15.83
N ILE A 147 11.44 -20.46 -16.61
CA ILE A 147 10.76 -21.67 -16.11
C ILE A 147 11.58 -22.35 -15.01
N ASP A 148 12.89 -22.47 -15.18
CA ASP A 148 13.77 -23.11 -14.20
C ASP A 148 13.76 -22.31 -12.87
N THR A 149 13.83 -20.99 -12.95
CA THR A 149 13.72 -20.10 -11.78
C THR A 149 12.32 -20.17 -11.13
N TYR A 150 11.27 -20.14 -11.95
CA TYR A 150 9.85 -20.18 -11.52
C TYR A 150 9.52 -21.44 -10.73
N ARG A 151 10.12 -22.59 -11.11
CA ARG A 151 9.95 -23.88 -10.43
C ARG A 151 10.89 -24.05 -9.23
N GLY A 152 11.80 -23.11 -9.02
CA GLY A 152 12.81 -23.18 -7.98
C GLY A 152 12.25 -22.95 -6.57
N PHE A 153 12.90 -23.54 -5.58
CA PHE A 153 12.55 -23.39 -4.15
C PHE A 153 12.60 -21.93 -3.67
N GLY A 154 13.44 -21.09 -4.29
CA GLY A 154 13.56 -19.68 -3.94
C GLY A 154 12.24 -18.92 -4.16
N VAL A 155 11.59 -19.11 -5.31
CA VAL A 155 10.29 -18.49 -5.62
C VAL A 155 9.22 -18.95 -4.64
N GLN A 156 9.17 -20.24 -4.33
CA GLN A 156 8.25 -20.77 -3.32
C GLN A 156 8.50 -20.15 -1.92
N GLY A 157 9.77 -19.91 -1.59
CA GLY A 157 10.16 -19.21 -0.37
C GLY A 157 9.61 -17.77 -0.33
N HIS A 158 9.70 -17.04 -1.44
CA HIS A 158 9.14 -15.67 -1.54
C HIS A 158 7.62 -15.65 -1.43
N VAL A 159 6.92 -16.60 -2.08
CA VAL A 159 5.46 -16.73 -1.96
C VAL A 159 5.04 -16.95 -0.50
N ARG A 160 5.68 -17.90 0.20
CA ARG A 160 5.41 -18.13 1.64
C ARG A 160 5.71 -16.90 2.50
N LYS A 161 6.82 -16.22 2.22
CA LYS A 161 7.17 -14.97 2.92
C LYS A 161 6.09 -13.90 2.73
N ALA A 162 5.56 -13.75 1.51
CA ALA A 162 4.47 -12.79 1.24
C ALA A 162 3.23 -13.10 2.08
N THR A 163 2.84 -14.37 2.19
CA THR A 163 1.73 -14.79 3.05
C THR A 163 1.98 -14.43 4.52
N SER A 164 3.18 -14.75 5.04
CA SER A 164 3.56 -14.38 6.42
C SER A 164 3.55 -12.85 6.63
N MET A 165 3.95 -12.08 5.61
CA MET A 165 3.89 -10.62 5.67
C MET A 165 2.45 -10.11 5.69
N MET A 166 1.53 -10.70 4.91
CA MET A 166 0.11 -10.33 4.99
C MET A 166 -0.40 -10.44 6.42
N ASP A 167 -0.12 -11.54 7.10
CA ASP A 167 -0.54 -11.79 8.48
C ASP A 167 0.12 -10.78 9.44
N ALA A 168 1.43 -10.60 9.33
CA ALA A 168 2.20 -9.72 10.22
C ALA A 168 1.79 -8.24 10.13
N TYR A 169 1.41 -7.79 8.94
CA TYR A 169 0.93 -6.43 8.70
C TYR A 169 -0.60 -6.31 8.81
N GLY A 170 -1.31 -7.42 9.00
CA GLY A 170 -2.78 -7.45 9.03
C GLY A 170 -3.39 -6.92 7.75
N VAL A 171 -2.88 -7.38 6.60
CA VAL A 171 -3.36 -6.99 5.27
C VAL A 171 -4.65 -7.75 4.98
N ASP A 172 -5.76 -7.01 4.89
CA ASP A 172 -7.11 -7.55 4.66
C ASP A 172 -7.73 -7.08 3.33
N SER A 173 -7.11 -6.10 2.71
CA SER A 173 -7.54 -5.49 1.46
C SER A 173 -6.33 -5.00 0.66
N TRP A 174 -6.51 -4.70 -0.62
CA TRP A 174 -5.45 -4.15 -1.46
C TRP A 174 -6.00 -3.24 -2.58
N PRO A 175 -5.24 -2.22 -2.98
CA PRO A 175 -3.87 -1.93 -2.53
C PRO A 175 -3.82 -1.45 -1.07
N MET A 176 -2.81 -1.91 -0.31
CA MET A 176 -2.51 -1.45 1.04
C MET A 176 -1.02 -1.11 1.14
N PHE A 177 -0.68 -0.12 1.94
CA PHE A 177 0.69 0.32 2.14
C PHE A 177 1.14 0.12 3.57
N ALA A 178 2.39 -0.32 3.74
CA ALA A 178 3.06 -0.28 5.03
C ALA A 178 4.22 0.72 4.99
N VAL A 179 4.38 1.50 6.06
CA VAL A 179 5.45 2.50 6.21
C VAL A 179 6.29 2.12 7.41
N ASP A 180 7.58 1.92 7.15
CA ASP A 180 8.65 1.68 8.12
C ASP A 180 8.39 0.53 9.11
N GLY A 181 7.66 -0.50 8.67
CA GLY A 181 7.30 -1.61 9.55
C GLY A 181 6.39 -1.23 10.72
N LYS A 182 5.87 -0.02 10.77
CA LYS A 182 5.13 0.54 11.91
C LYS A 182 3.69 0.89 11.61
N TYR A 183 3.44 1.42 10.41
CA TYR A 183 2.15 2.00 10.04
C TYR A 183 1.60 1.31 8.80
N VAL A 184 0.28 1.14 8.75
CA VAL A 184 -0.43 0.68 7.55
C VAL A 184 -1.56 1.62 7.20
N THR A 185 -1.76 1.84 5.90
CA THR A 185 -2.83 2.66 5.34
C THR A 185 -3.24 2.13 3.96
N SER A 186 -4.33 2.64 3.44
CA SER A 186 -4.78 2.39 2.06
C SER A 186 -5.50 3.63 1.53
N PRO A 187 -5.73 3.76 0.22
CA PRO A 187 -6.54 4.84 -0.34
C PRO A 187 -7.91 4.95 0.31
N VAL A 188 -8.55 3.82 0.61
CA VAL A 188 -9.87 3.80 1.28
C VAL A 188 -9.78 4.24 2.73
N MET A 189 -8.77 3.79 3.47
CA MET A 189 -8.54 4.25 4.85
C MET A 189 -8.28 5.75 4.90
N ALA A 190 -7.54 6.29 3.94
CA ALA A 190 -7.21 7.71 3.89
C ALA A 190 -8.45 8.63 3.73
N ASP A 191 -9.59 8.12 3.27
CA ASP A 191 -10.86 8.84 3.17
C ASP A 191 -11.86 8.49 4.29
N ALA A 192 -11.45 7.67 5.27
CA ALA A 192 -12.38 7.09 6.25
C ALA A 192 -13.12 8.14 7.11
N ALA A 193 -12.45 9.23 7.47
CA ALA A 193 -13.05 10.32 8.25
C ALA A 193 -13.92 11.24 7.40
N GLU A 194 -13.39 11.69 6.26
CA GLU A 194 -14.06 12.70 5.44
C GLU A 194 -15.16 12.11 4.55
N LYS A 195 -14.94 10.88 4.02
CA LYS A 195 -15.84 10.17 3.09
C LYS A 195 -16.26 11.05 1.93
N SER A 196 -15.33 11.87 1.44
CA SER A 196 -15.57 12.92 0.45
C SER A 196 -15.08 12.55 -0.95
N ALA A 197 -14.25 11.50 -1.08
CA ALA A 197 -13.79 11.03 -2.37
C ALA A 197 -14.95 10.39 -3.15
N THR A 198 -15.17 10.87 -4.37
CA THR A 198 -16.19 10.36 -5.30
C THR A 198 -15.59 9.61 -6.48
N THR A 199 -14.26 9.66 -6.65
CA THR A 199 -13.52 8.94 -7.69
C THR A 199 -12.32 8.22 -7.09
N GLU A 200 -11.80 7.20 -7.81
CA GLU A 200 -10.59 6.50 -7.39
C GLU A 200 -9.36 7.41 -7.35
N GLU A 201 -9.26 8.34 -8.29
CA GLU A 201 -8.16 9.31 -8.34
C GLU A 201 -8.12 10.17 -7.08
N GLN A 202 -9.28 10.58 -6.55
CA GLN A 202 -9.38 11.30 -5.29
C GLN A 202 -8.93 10.43 -4.11
N LEU A 203 -9.30 9.16 -4.08
CA LEU A 203 -8.81 8.20 -3.07
C LEU A 203 -7.29 8.03 -3.14
N HIS A 204 -6.73 7.94 -4.35
CA HIS A 204 -5.28 7.85 -4.55
C HIS A 204 -4.55 9.07 -3.98
N VAL A 205 -5.05 10.29 -4.29
CA VAL A 205 -4.47 11.54 -3.78
C VAL A 205 -4.47 11.55 -2.25
N LYS A 206 -5.60 11.20 -1.62
CA LYS A 206 -5.69 11.11 -0.16
C LYS A 206 -4.75 10.06 0.42
N GLY A 207 -4.67 8.88 -0.20
CA GLY A 207 -3.71 7.84 0.18
C GLY A 207 -2.28 8.34 0.19
N PHE A 208 -1.85 9.06 -0.83
CA PHE A 208 -0.50 9.63 -0.92
C PHE A 208 -0.27 10.75 0.11
N GLN A 209 -1.27 11.57 0.42
CA GLN A 209 -1.17 12.58 1.49
C GLN A 209 -0.93 11.92 2.85
N VAL A 210 -1.67 10.88 3.20
CA VAL A 210 -1.45 10.11 4.43
C VAL A 210 -0.06 9.46 4.41
N MET A 211 0.35 8.86 3.30
CA MET A 211 1.68 8.26 3.18
C MET A 211 2.79 9.31 3.34
N ASP A 212 2.65 10.52 2.80
CA ASP A 212 3.63 11.61 2.97
C ASP A 212 3.79 11.96 4.46
N VAL A 213 2.69 12.04 5.23
CA VAL A 213 2.73 12.29 6.68
C VAL A 213 3.41 11.14 7.41
N LEU A 214 3.06 9.87 7.09
CA LEU A 214 3.65 8.70 7.72
C LEU A 214 5.14 8.55 7.41
N VAL A 215 5.57 8.85 6.19
CA VAL A 215 6.99 8.89 5.81
C VAL A 215 7.73 9.96 6.60
N ALA A 216 7.18 11.17 6.72
CA ALA A 216 7.78 12.24 7.52
C ALA A 216 7.91 11.85 9.00
N LYS A 217 6.87 11.23 9.57
CA LYS A 217 6.85 10.71 10.95
C LYS A 217 7.91 9.63 11.15
N ALA A 218 7.95 8.62 10.30
CA ALA A 218 8.95 7.55 10.37
C ALA A 218 10.38 8.07 10.22
N LYS A 219 10.60 9.09 9.38
CA LYS A 219 11.91 9.72 9.21
C LYS A 219 12.36 10.49 10.46
N ALA A 220 11.44 11.09 11.19
CA ALA A 220 11.75 11.75 12.45
C ALA A 220 12.19 10.76 13.54
N ASP A 221 11.62 9.54 13.55
CA ASP A 221 11.98 8.47 14.48
C ASP A 221 13.37 7.85 14.21
N LYS A 222 13.98 8.10 13.05
CA LYS A 222 15.29 7.55 12.66
C LYS A 222 16.47 8.52 12.92
N LYS A 223 16.19 9.70 13.43
CA LYS A 223 17.19 10.69 13.84
C LYS A 223 17.59 10.50 15.30
#